data_f68212636b32b6bef1853634d63b5534
#
_entry.id   f68212636b32b6bef1853634d63b5534
#
_cell.length_a   1.000
_cell.length_b   1.000
_cell.length_c   1.000
_cell.angle_alpha   90.00
_cell.angle_beta   90.00
_cell.angle_gamma   90.00
#
_symmetry.space_group_name_H-M   'P 1'
#
loop_
_entity.id
_entity.type
_entity.pdbx_description
1 polymer ?
#
loop_
_entity_poly.entity_id
_entity_poly.type
_entity_poly.pdbx_seq_one_letter_code
_entity_poly.pdbx_strand_id
1 'polypeptide(L)'
;MNKYISTIIMLTVLTGSQMQAQSLQPAPRLVVNIAVDQLRTDYIEHFAPLYCEDGFKKLLQNGRIYEAASYPFSPVDRASAIASIATGTTPHYNNIVGTQWLDRNTLRPVLCTDDATYGVSPQKIATSTVSDELKISTKGAALVYSV
;
A
#
# COMPACT_ATOMS: atom_id res chain seq x y z
N MET A 1 30.53 -41.67 30.96
CA MET A 1 30.42 -40.32 30.47
C MET A 1 29.72 -40.21 29.10
N ASN A 2 29.94 -41.15 28.19
CA ASN A 2 29.33 -41.09 26.82
C ASN A 2 27.81 -41.36 26.71
N LYS A 3 27.21 -42.08 27.66
CA LYS A 3 25.76 -42.38 27.62
C LYS A 3 24.90 -41.13 27.88
N TYR A 4 25.31 -40.23 28.75
CA TYR A 4 24.56 -39.03 29.06
C TYR A 4 24.66 -37.94 27.97
N ILE A 5 25.79 -37.90 27.27
CA ILE A 5 25.99 -36.99 26.15
C ILE A 5 25.09 -37.40 25.00
N SER A 6 24.93 -38.68 24.70
CA SER A 6 24.03 -39.18 23.67
C SER A 6 22.56 -38.88 23.96
N THR A 7 22.16 -38.97 25.24
CA THR A 7 20.78 -38.65 25.68
C THR A 7 20.47 -37.16 25.59
N ILE A 8 21.45 -36.29 25.93
CA ILE A 8 21.30 -34.86 25.84
C ILE A 8 21.20 -34.39 24.37
N ILE A 9 21.99 -34.97 23.47
CA ILE A 9 21.92 -34.66 22.04
C ILE A 9 20.58 -35.12 21.44
N MET A 10 20.05 -36.27 21.88
CA MET A 10 18.75 -36.74 21.42
C MET A 10 17.56 -35.90 21.94
N LEU A 11 17.70 -35.31 23.13
CA LEU A 11 16.67 -34.43 23.70
C LEU A 11 16.64 -33.05 23.03
N THR A 12 17.79 -32.51 22.60
CA THR A 12 17.86 -31.23 21.88
C THR A 12 17.36 -31.30 20.45
N VAL A 13 17.39 -32.47 19.81
CA VAL A 13 16.81 -32.66 18.45
C VAL A 13 15.28 -32.75 18.49
N LEU A 14 14.68 -33.14 19.62
CA LEU A 14 13.22 -33.20 19.77
C LEU A 14 12.55 -31.84 20.07
N THR A 15 13.32 -30.82 20.45
CA THR A 15 12.82 -29.45 20.55
C THR A 15 12.96 -28.66 19.24
N GLY A 16 12.96 -29.37 18.11
CA GLY A 16 12.87 -28.75 16.79
C GLY A 16 11.69 -27.79 16.79
N SER A 17 12.00 -26.50 16.80
CA SER A 17 11.07 -25.42 16.68
C SER A 17 10.06 -25.78 15.62
N GLN A 18 8.81 -25.94 16.02
CA GLN A 18 7.70 -25.94 15.09
C GLN A 18 7.72 -24.57 14.40
N MET A 19 8.45 -24.44 13.30
CA MET A 19 8.23 -23.37 12.35
C MET A 19 6.78 -23.54 11.89
N GLN A 20 5.86 -22.87 12.57
CA GLN A 20 4.54 -22.66 12.03
C GLN A 20 4.77 -21.91 10.71
N ALA A 21 4.70 -22.64 9.62
CA ALA A 21 4.52 -22.03 8.32
C ALA A 21 3.27 -21.17 8.46
N GLN A 22 3.47 -19.84 8.50
CA GLN A 22 2.35 -18.93 8.41
C GLN A 22 1.58 -19.34 7.17
N SER A 23 0.36 -19.81 7.37
CA SER A 23 -0.53 -20.13 6.26
C SER A 23 -0.64 -18.86 5.44
N LEU A 24 -0.03 -18.85 4.26
CA LEU A 24 -0.16 -17.74 3.33
C LEU A 24 -1.67 -17.53 3.13
N GLN A 25 -2.17 -16.43 3.65
CA GLN A 25 -3.57 -16.10 3.42
C GLN A 25 -3.79 -16.03 1.90
N PRO A 26 -4.86 -16.65 1.40
CA PRO A 26 -5.13 -16.59 -0.03
C PRO A 26 -5.28 -15.13 -0.46
N ALA A 27 -4.79 -14.80 -1.64
CA ALA A 27 -4.92 -13.46 -2.20
C ALA A 27 -6.41 -13.04 -2.21
N PRO A 28 -6.72 -11.78 -1.87
CA PRO A 28 -8.10 -11.30 -1.86
C PRO A 28 -8.72 -11.41 -3.26
N ARG A 29 -10.01 -11.76 -3.32
CA ARG A 29 -10.74 -11.87 -4.59
C ARG A 29 -11.06 -10.54 -5.25
N LEU A 30 -11.16 -9.49 -4.45
CA LEU A 30 -11.42 -8.12 -4.89
C LEU A 30 -10.74 -7.15 -3.92
N VAL A 31 -10.01 -6.20 -4.49
CA VAL A 31 -9.46 -5.04 -3.77
C VAL A 31 -10.01 -3.78 -4.44
N VAL A 32 -10.65 -2.92 -3.69
CA VAL A 32 -11.14 -1.62 -4.16
C VAL A 32 -10.45 -0.54 -3.35
N ASN A 33 -9.67 0.30 -4.02
CA ASN A 33 -9.04 1.46 -3.41
C ASN A 33 -9.78 2.72 -3.87
N ILE A 34 -10.38 3.44 -2.95
CA ILE A 34 -11.10 4.68 -3.22
C ILE A 34 -10.34 5.81 -2.54
N ALA A 35 -9.68 6.66 -3.33
CA ALA A 35 -9.02 7.86 -2.85
C ALA A 35 -9.91 9.08 -3.15
N VAL A 36 -10.27 9.82 -2.10
CA VAL A 36 -11.07 11.04 -2.22
C VAL A 36 -10.19 12.21 -1.82
N ASP A 37 -9.84 13.04 -2.79
CA ASP A 37 -9.02 14.23 -2.57
C ASP A 37 -9.81 15.27 -1.78
N GLN A 38 -9.13 15.97 -0.85
CA GLN A 38 -9.68 17.04 -0.01
C GLN A 38 -10.86 16.63 0.89
N LEU A 39 -11.11 15.34 1.11
CA LEU A 39 -12.09 14.87 2.07
C LEU A 39 -11.55 15.06 3.50
N ARG A 40 -12.09 16.05 4.20
CA ARG A 40 -11.75 16.30 5.60
C ARG A 40 -12.45 15.29 6.51
N THR A 41 -11.77 14.87 7.57
CA THR A 41 -12.30 13.89 8.53
C THR A 41 -13.59 14.38 9.19
N ASP A 42 -13.64 15.68 9.55
CA ASP A 42 -14.81 16.30 10.18
C ASP A 42 -16.05 16.35 9.27
N TYR A 43 -15.89 16.26 7.95
CA TYR A 43 -17.05 16.18 7.04
C TYR A 43 -17.85 14.90 7.24
N ILE A 44 -17.19 13.79 7.57
CA ILE A 44 -17.86 12.51 7.81
C ILE A 44 -18.82 12.63 9.01
N GLU A 45 -18.39 13.28 10.07
CA GLU A 45 -19.22 13.51 11.26
C GLU A 45 -20.27 14.60 11.01
N HIS A 46 -19.89 15.72 10.41
CA HIS A 46 -20.76 16.85 10.20
C HIS A 46 -21.96 16.54 9.31
N PHE A 47 -21.74 15.74 8.28
CA PHE A 47 -22.78 15.31 7.35
C PHE A 47 -23.44 13.96 7.69
N ALA A 48 -23.08 13.35 8.83
CA ALA A 48 -23.63 12.06 9.24
C ALA A 48 -25.19 11.98 9.21
N PRO A 49 -25.95 13.03 9.58
CA PRO A 49 -27.41 12.99 9.51
C PRO A 49 -27.97 12.86 8.08
N LEU A 50 -27.17 13.20 7.06
CA LEU A 50 -27.58 13.16 5.66
C LEU A 50 -27.25 11.82 4.98
N TYR A 51 -26.44 10.97 5.63
CA TYR A 51 -26.05 9.69 5.03
C TYR A 51 -27.18 8.67 5.11
N CYS A 52 -27.37 7.94 4.02
CA CYS A 52 -28.22 6.74 4.01
C CYS A 52 -27.54 5.59 4.80
N GLU A 53 -28.30 4.53 5.07
CA GLU A 53 -27.79 3.38 5.83
C GLU A 53 -26.65 2.61 5.10
N ASP A 54 -26.61 2.68 3.78
CA ASP A 54 -25.48 2.20 2.98
C ASP A 54 -24.37 3.27 2.87
N GLY A 55 -23.28 2.95 2.21
CA GLY A 55 -22.16 3.89 2.01
C GLY A 55 -21.37 4.16 3.29
N PHE A 56 -21.20 5.43 3.68
CA PHE A 56 -20.38 5.81 4.83
C PHE A 56 -20.85 5.17 6.15
N LYS A 57 -22.14 5.14 6.46
CA LYS A 57 -22.64 4.49 7.67
C LYS A 57 -22.25 3.02 7.74
N LYS A 58 -22.40 2.29 6.65
CA LYS A 58 -22.05 0.88 6.55
C LYS A 58 -20.54 0.66 6.70
N LEU A 59 -19.73 1.53 6.10
CA LEU A 59 -18.25 1.47 6.24
C LEU A 59 -17.82 1.77 7.68
N LEU A 60 -18.42 2.78 8.33
CA LEU A 60 -18.13 3.13 9.72
C LEU A 60 -18.52 2.01 10.70
N GLN A 61 -19.63 1.34 10.46
CA GLN A 61 -20.12 0.27 11.34
C GLN A 61 -19.36 -1.04 11.20
N ASN A 62 -18.92 -1.38 9.99
CA ASN A 62 -18.34 -2.70 9.67
C ASN A 62 -16.84 -2.66 9.35
N GLY A 63 -16.29 -1.46 9.16
CA GLY A 63 -14.90 -1.25 8.80
C GLY A 63 -14.00 -0.95 9.99
N ARG A 64 -12.72 -0.75 9.69
CA ARG A 64 -11.73 -0.22 10.64
C ARG A 64 -11.45 1.24 10.27
N ILE A 65 -11.58 2.13 11.24
CA ILE A 65 -11.38 3.57 11.07
C ILE A 65 -10.05 3.95 11.73
N TYR A 66 -9.28 4.79 11.04
CA TYR A 66 -8.07 5.41 11.55
C TYR A 66 -8.30 6.92 11.62
N GLU A 67 -8.58 7.43 12.81
CA GLU A 67 -8.94 8.84 13.02
C GLU A 67 -7.74 9.80 12.93
N ALA A 68 -6.53 9.30 13.19
CA ALA A 68 -5.31 10.09 13.25
C ALA A 68 -4.26 9.59 12.24
N ALA A 69 -4.64 9.47 10.98
CA ALA A 69 -3.69 9.14 9.93
C ALA A 69 -3.06 10.41 9.35
N SER A 70 -1.74 10.41 9.18
CA SER A 70 -1.00 11.52 8.57
C SER A 70 0.12 11.00 7.67
N TYR A 71 0.50 11.80 6.68
CA TYR A 71 1.67 11.51 5.88
C TYR A 71 2.95 11.90 6.63
N PRO A 72 3.99 11.05 6.66
CA PRO A 72 5.26 11.35 7.34
C PRO A 72 6.21 12.22 6.50
N PHE A 73 5.69 13.02 5.56
CA PHE A 73 6.48 13.87 4.68
C PHE A 73 5.74 15.19 4.37
N SER A 74 6.50 16.19 3.93
CA SER A 74 5.99 17.52 3.55
C SER A 74 6.88 18.10 2.44
N PRO A 75 6.31 18.84 1.46
CA PRO A 75 4.86 19.09 1.30
C PRO A 75 4.11 17.86 0.77
N VAL A 76 2.83 17.78 1.06
CA VAL A 76 1.94 16.75 0.52
C VAL A 76 1.13 17.36 -0.62
N ASP A 77 1.23 16.77 -1.81
CA ASP A 77 0.37 17.10 -2.94
C ASP A 77 -0.43 15.86 -3.39
N ARG A 78 -1.37 16.03 -4.32
CA ARG A 78 -2.23 14.95 -4.79
C ARG A 78 -1.43 13.75 -5.30
N ALA A 79 -0.41 13.98 -6.13
CA ALA A 79 0.35 12.88 -6.74
C ALA A 79 1.20 12.16 -5.71
N SER A 80 1.89 12.87 -4.82
CA SER A 80 2.69 12.26 -3.76
C SER A 80 1.83 11.49 -2.75
N ALA A 81 0.64 12.00 -2.43
CA ALA A 81 -0.32 11.33 -1.55
C ALA A 81 -0.83 10.02 -2.15
N ILE A 82 -1.34 10.06 -3.39
CA ILE A 82 -1.87 8.88 -4.08
C ILE A 82 -0.77 7.83 -4.32
N ALA A 83 0.41 8.25 -4.77
CA ALA A 83 1.55 7.34 -4.95
C ALA A 83 1.95 6.67 -3.63
N SER A 84 1.95 7.42 -2.52
CA SER A 84 2.28 6.85 -1.21
C SER A 84 1.23 5.85 -0.71
N ILE A 85 -0.06 6.09 -0.95
CA ILE A 85 -1.12 5.12 -0.65
C ILE A 85 -0.97 3.87 -1.53
N ALA A 86 -0.72 4.06 -2.83
CA ALA A 86 -0.62 2.94 -3.77
C ALA A 86 0.61 2.06 -3.54
N THR A 87 1.71 2.62 -3.04
CA THR A 87 2.99 1.92 -2.85
C THR A 87 3.29 1.56 -1.40
N GLY A 88 2.56 2.15 -0.43
CA GLY A 88 2.87 2.00 0.99
C GLY A 88 4.17 2.67 1.42
N THR A 89 4.77 3.54 0.58
CA THR A 89 6.06 4.18 0.83
C THR A 89 5.99 5.70 0.68
N THR A 90 7.02 6.39 1.18
CA THR A 90 7.14 7.85 1.01
C THR A 90 7.73 8.22 -0.35
N PRO A 91 7.62 9.49 -0.79
CA PRO A 91 8.23 10.00 -2.02
C PRO A 91 9.73 9.74 -2.15
N HIS A 92 10.45 9.61 -1.05
CA HIS A 92 11.86 9.25 -1.04
C HIS A 92 12.11 7.88 -1.71
N TYR A 93 11.20 6.94 -1.54
CA TYR A 93 11.35 5.59 -2.09
C TYR A 93 10.58 5.39 -3.39
N ASN A 94 9.40 6.02 -3.53
CA ASN A 94 8.58 5.85 -4.73
C ASN A 94 8.86 6.88 -5.84
N ASN A 95 9.74 7.87 -5.60
CA ASN A 95 10.15 8.95 -6.52
C ASN A 95 9.06 9.96 -6.90
N ILE A 96 7.84 9.84 -6.43
CA ILE A 96 6.77 10.79 -6.77
C ILE A 96 6.71 11.87 -5.70
N VAL A 97 7.45 12.95 -5.91
CA VAL A 97 7.53 14.07 -4.97
C VAL A 97 6.38 15.05 -5.10
N GLY A 98 5.68 15.04 -6.23
CA GLY A 98 4.55 15.92 -6.52
C GLY A 98 3.98 15.67 -7.91
N THR A 99 2.96 16.44 -8.28
CA THR A 99 2.37 16.39 -9.63
C THR A 99 3.38 16.84 -10.69
N GLN A 100 4.23 17.82 -10.35
CA GLN A 100 5.26 18.36 -11.20
C GLN A 100 6.49 18.73 -10.39
N TRP A 101 7.68 18.56 -10.97
CA TRP A 101 8.93 19.04 -10.40
C TRP A 101 9.91 19.49 -11.48
N LEU A 102 10.99 20.17 -11.09
CA LEU A 102 12.08 20.50 -12.00
C LEU A 102 13.05 19.31 -12.11
N ASP A 103 13.28 18.86 -13.32
CA ASP A 103 14.39 17.94 -13.61
C ASP A 103 15.72 18.66 -13.38
N ARG A 104 16.59 18.07 -12.58
CA ARG A 104 17.85 18.70 -12.16
C ARG A 104 18.87 18.83 -13.29
N ASN A 105 18.79 18.01 -14.30
CA ASN A 105 19.73 17.99 -15.41
C ASN A 105 19.33 18.95 -16.51
N THR A 106 18.03 19.00 -16.81
CA THR A 106 17.49 19.82 -17.91
C THR A 106 16.97 21.17 -17.46
N LEU A 107 16.73 21.35 -16.14
CA LEU A 107 16.07 22.50 -15.53
C LEU A 107 14.69 22.80 -16.13
N ARG A 108 14.03 21.77 -16.66
CA ARG A 108 12.68 21.86 -17.20
C ARG A 108 11.68 21.24 -16.26
N PRO A 109 10.43 21.74 -16.22
CA PRO A 109 9.37 21.11 -15.49
C PRO A 109 9.01 19.76 -16.14
N VAL A 110 8.80 18.75 -15.30
CA VAL A 110 8.42 17.39 -15.67
C VAL A 110 7.21 16.99 -14.86
N LEU A 111 6.19 16.43 -15.50
CA LEU A 111 5.04 15.85 -14.81
C LEU A 111 5.37 14.45 -14.27
N CYS A 112 4.72 14.08 -13.17
CA CYS A 112 4.89 12.75 -12.57
C CYS A 112 4.51 11.60 -13.52
N THR A 113 3.72 11.88 -14.53
CA THR A 113 3.23 10.92 -15.54
C THR A 113 3.93 11.02 -16.89
N ASP A 114 4.87 11.96 -17.09
CA ASP A 114 5.56 12.10 -18.36
C ASP A 114 6.36 10.85 -18.72
N ASP A 115 6.13 10.36 -19.94
CA ASP A 115 6.80 9.20 -20.52
C ASP A 115 7.16 9.51 -21.97
N ALA A 116 8.43 9.32 -22.32
CA ALA A 116 8.93 9.62 -23.66
C ALA A 116 8.38 8.66 -24.74
N THR A 117 7.95 7.46 -24.36
CA THR A 117 7.47 6.44 -25.27
C THR A 117 5.94 6.45 -25.41
N TYR A 118 5.24 6.57 -24.30
CA TYR A 118 3.78 6.44 -24.24
C TYR A 118 3.05 7.77 -24.01
N GLY A 119 3.80 8.86 -23.84
CA GLY A 119 3.27 10.17 -23.47
C GLY A 119 2.89 10.29 -21.99
N VAL A 120 2.08 9.35 -21.51
CA VAL A 120 1.62 9.27 -20.12
C VAL A 120 1.77 7.84 -19.60
N SER A 121 2.48 7.65 -18.48
CA SER A 121 2.60 6.35 -17.81
C SER A 121 2.99 6.49 -16.34
N PRO A 122 2.87 5.43 -15.53
CA PRO A 122 3.37 5.38 -14.15
C PRO A 122 4.88 5.08 -14.05
N GLN A 123 5.64 5.16 -15.13
CA GLN A 123 7.05 4.71 -15.22
C GLN A 123 7.97 5.38 -14.17
N LYS A 124 7.63 6.57 -13.68
CA LYS A 124 8.45 7.27 -12.68
C LYS A 124 8.30 6.71 -11.26
N ILE A 125 7.34 5.83 -11.02
CA ILE A 125 7.18 5.15 -9.74
C ILE A 125 8.28 4.09 -9.61
N ALA A 126 9.13 4.23 -8.59
CA ALA A 126 10.31 3.37 -8.40
C ALA A 126 10.04 2.10 -7.56
N THR A 127 8.86 1.95 -7.02
CA THR A 127 8.48 0.81 -6.17
C THR A 127 7.22 0.14 -6.69
N SER A 128 7.02 -1.15 -6.34
CA SER A 128 5.78 -1.85 -6.67
C SER A 128 4.57 -1.22 -5.99
N THR A 129 3.43 -1.32 -6.64
CA THR A 129 2.14 -0.90 -6.10
C THR A 129 1.37 -2.08 -5.53
N VAL A 130 0.33 -1.82 -4.75
CA VAL A 130 -0.62 -2.86 -4.30
C VAL A 130 -1.16 -3.68 -5.49
N SER A 131 -1.35 -3.05 -6.64
CA SER A 131 -1.80 -3.72 -7.86
C SER A 131 -0.76 -4.66 -8.45
N ASP A 132 0.52 -4.28 -8.41
CA ASP A 132 1.62 -5.13 -8.85
C ASP A 132 1.76 -6.35 -7.94
N GLU A 133 1.69 -6.14 -6.62
CA GLU A 133 1.75 -7.22 -5.63
C GLU A 133 0.57 -8.19 -5.79
N LEU A 134 -0.64 -7.68 -6.09
CA LEU A 134 -1.79 -8.52 -6.37
C LEU A 134 -1.57 -9.37 -7.64
N LYS A 135 -1.00 -8.80 -8.69
CA LYS A 135 -0.64 -9.56 -9.91
C LYS A 135 0.42 -10.62 -9.62
N ILE A 136 1.44 -10.29 -8.84
CA ILE A 136 2.49 -11.24 -8.46
C ILE A 136 1.88 -12.40 -7.66
N SER A 137 1.10 -12.09 -6.62
CA SER A 137 0.48 -13.10 -5.74
C SER A 137 -0.49 -14.03 -6.47
N THR A 138 -1.15 -13.52 -7.50
CA THR A 138 -2.08 -14.29 -8.34
C THR A 138 -1.42 -14.88 -9.61
N LYS A 139 -0.10 -14.81 -9.72
CA LYS A 139 0.65 -15.27 -10.90
C LYS A 139 0.14 -14.67 -12.22
N GLY A 140 -0.25 -13.41 -12.19
CA GLY A 140 -0.76 -12.67 -13.35
C GLY A 140 -2.27 -12.81 -13.60
N ALA A 141 -3.00 -13.60 -12.83
CA ALA A 141 -4.43 -13.82 -13.05
C ALA A 141 -5.31 -12.61 -12.65
N ALA A 142 -4.82 -11.72 -11.78
CA ALA A 142 -5.57 -10.55 -11.37
C ALA A 142 -5.72 -9.53 -12.50
N LEU A 143 -6.93 -9.00 -12.64
CA LEU A 143 -7.22 -7.84 -13.49
C LEU A 143 -7.13 -6.57 -12.66
N VAL A 144 -6.49 -5.54 -13.19
CA VAL A 144 -6.32 -4.24 -12.54
C VAL A 144 -6.89 -3.16 -13.43
N TYR A 145 -7.76 -2.33 -12.86
CA TYR A 145 -8.37 -1.19 -13.52
C TYR A 145 -8.20 0.06 -12.65
N SER A 146 -8.04 1.21 -13.28
CA SER A 146 -8.12 2.53 -12.63
C SER A 146 -9.03 3.44 -13.45
N VAL A 147 -9.77 4.29 -12.77
CA VAL A 147 -10.70 5.26 -13.33
C VAL A 147 -10.45 6.63 -12.75
#